data_78562f1aa1a17084e064c44faa8fcc42
#
_entry.id   78562f1aa1a17084e064c44faa8fcc42
#
_cell.length_a   1.000
_cell.length_b   1.000
_cell.length_c   1.000
_cell.angle_alpha   90.00
_cell.angle_beta   90.00
_cell.angle_gamma   90.00
#
_symmetry.space_group_name_H-M   'P 1'
#
loop_
_entity.id
_entity.type
_entity.pdbx_description
1 polymer ?
#
loop_
_entity_poly.entity_id
_entity_poly.type
_entity_poly.pdbx_seq_one_letter_code
_entity_poly.pdbx_strand_id
1 'polypeptide(L)'
;MTGTVTLRRVGGGTRVLMSLDGLGRDRFHGVQILSARSCDDLDPARHLGDGRATHGPYDATMGRRHAGDLGNIKGDDRRRGRFDRIDPVVSLDGYVSAIGRAVVVRASQDDGWASGGGEVIGCGVLTPTR
;
A
#
# COMPACT_ATOMS: atom_id res chain seq x y z
N MET A 1 14.40 -7.06 -2.87
CA MET A 1 12.98 -7.40 -2.62
C MET A 1 12.30 -7.77 -3.93
N THR A 2 11.51 -8.82 -3.92
CA THR A 2 10.74 -9.29 -5.07
C THR A 2 9.33 -9.67 -4.62
N GLY A 3 8.41 -9.76 -5.56
CA GLY A 3 7.07 -10.23 -5.26
C GLY A 3 6.01 -9.66 -6.18
N THR A 4 4.76 -9.85 -5.78
CA THR A 4 3.61 -9.43 -6.55
C THR A 4 2.60 -8.71 -5.66
N VAL A 5 1.92 -7.74 -6.26
CA VAL A 5 0.78 -7.05 -5.66
C VAL A 5 -0.35 -7.09 -6.67
N THR A 6 -1.49 -7.61 -6.26
CA THR A 6 -2.66 -7.72 -7.12
C THR A 6 -3.85 -7.03 -6.44
N LEU A 7 -4.55 -6.20 -7.19
CA LEU A 7 -5.80 -5.59 -6.74
C LEU A 7 -6.93 -6.03 -7.68
N ARG A 8 -8.06 -6.41 -7.10
CA ARG A 8 -9.23 -6.85 -7.86
C ARG A 8 -10.50 -6.35 -7.19
N ARG A 9 -11.42 -5.87 -8.01
CA ARG A 9 -12.75 -5.47 -7.52
C ARG A 9 -13.52 -6.71 -7.07
N VAL A 10 -14.08 -6.62 -5.87
CA VAL A 10 -14.91 -7.68 -5.27
C VAL A 10 -16.11 -7.05 -4.57
N GLY A 11 -17.04 -7.87 -4.10
CA GLY A 11 -18.10 -7.37 -3.23
C GLY A 11 -17.51 -6.80 -1.94
N GLY A 12 -17.90 -5.59 -1.56
CA GLY A 12 -17.42 -4.91 -0.36
C GLY A 12 -16.18 -4.06 -0.55
N GLY A 13 -15.59 -4.01 -1.75
CA GLY A 13 -14.44 -3.14 -2.00
C GLY A 13 -13.44 -3.70 -3.00
N THR A 14 -12.16 -3.58 -2.66
CA THR A 14 -11.05 -4.05 -3.49
C THR A 14 -10.26 -5.09 -2.71
N ARG A 15 -10.12 -6.29 -3.25
CA ARG A 15 -9.22 -7.29 -2.67
C ARG A 15 -7.79 -6.91 -3.01
N VAL A 16 -6.97 -6.76 -1.99
CA VAL A 16 -5.54 -6.48 -2.09
C VAL A 16 -4.78 -7.71 -1.66
N LEU A 17 -4.02 -8.28 -2.57
CA LEU A 17 -3.24 -9.48 -2.32
C LEU A 17 -1.77 -9.17 -2.61
N MET A 18 -0.93 -9.37 -1.61
CA MET A 18 0.52 -9.22 -1.73
C MET A 18 1.23 -10.50 -1.35
N SER A 19 2.28 -10.81 -2.08
CA SER A 19 3.21 -11.87 -1.73
C SER A 19 4.62 -11.35 -2.01
N LEU A 20 5.38 -11.14 -0.94
CA LEU A 20 6.69 -10.46 -1.01
C LEU A 20 7.79 -11.32 -0.40
N ASP A 21 8.99 -11.18 -0.93
CA ASP A 21 10.21 -11.81 -0.46
C ASP A 21 11.30 -10.74 -0.27
N GLY A 22 12.10 -10.83 0.78
CA GLY A 22 13.14 -9.87 1.09
C GLY A 22 12.73 -8.84 2.13
N LEU A 23 11.72 -9.15 2.94
CA LEU A 23 11.32 -8.34 4.10
C LEU A 23 12.26 -8.56 5.28
N GLY A 24 12.16 -7.74 6.31
CA GLY A 24 12.84 -7.97 7.58
C GLY A 24 12.22 -9.16 8.32
N ARG A 25 13.05 -9.98 8.98
CA ARG A 25 12.57 -11.10 9.78
C ARG A 25 11.74 -10.60 10.96
N ASP A 26 10.55 -11.13 11.10
CA ASP A 26 9.61 -10.79 12.17
C ASP A 26 9.36 -9.30 12.32
N ARG A 27 9.47 -8.57 11.23
CA ARG A 27 9.27 -7.12 11.19
C ARG A 27 8.06 -6.73 10.38
N PHE A 28 7.38 -5.68 10.83
CA PHE A 28 6.33 -5.01 10.05
C PHE A 28 6.93 -3.95 9.15
N HIS A 29 6.37 -3.84 7.95
CA HIS A 29 6.73 -2.84 6.96
C HIS A 29 5.48 -2.13 6.49
N GLY A 30 5.48 -0.80 6.51
CA GLY A 30 4.40 -0.01 5.96
C GLY A 30 4.24 -0.26 4.47
N VAL A 31 2.99 -0.30 4.02
CA VAL A 31 2.63 -0.48 2.61
C VAL A 31 1.67 0.63 2.23
N GLN A 32 2.01 1.37 1.18
CA GLN A 32 1.15 2.45 0.69
C GLN A 32 1.09 2.43 -0.83
N ILE A 33 -0.01 2.97 -1.35
CA ILE A 33 -0.11 3.39 -2.74
C ILE A 33 0.10 4.90 -2.74
N LEU A 34 1.08 5.36 -3.51
CA LEU A 34 1.41 6.78 -3.62
C LEU A 34 0.69 7.41 -4.80
N SER A 35 0.64 8.74 -4.82
CA SER A 35 0.12 9.48 -5.96
C SER A 35 1.02 9.36 -7.20
N ALA A 36 2.29 9.02 -7.00
CA ALA A 36 3.27 8.85 -8.07
C ALA A 36 2.83 7.81 -9.11
N ARG A 37 3.20 8.05 -10.36
CA ARG A 37 2.89 7.15 -11.49
C ARG A 37 4.10 6.35 -11.96
N SER A 38 5.24 6.51 -11.30
CA SER A 38 6.44 5.74 -11.57
C SER A 38 7.24 5.56 -10.29
N CYS A 39 8.16 4.60 -10.29
CA CYS A 39 9.08 4.39 -9.17
C CYS A 39 10.31 5.30 -9.21
N ASP A 40 10.48 6.08 -10.28
CA ASP A 40 11.65 6.94 -10.48
C ASP A 40 11.51 8.30 -9.83
N ASP A 41 10.30 8.73 -9.50
CA ASP A 41 10.02 10.06 -8.96
C ASP A 41 9.02 9.94 -7.83
N LEU A 42 9.45 9.36 -6.72
CA LEU A 42 8.61 9.11 -5.55
C LEU A 42 8.67 10.27 -4.58
N ASP A 43 7.49 10.69 -4.13
CA ASP A 43 7.35 11.48 -2.92
C ASP A 43 6.62 10.62 -1.88
N PRO A 44 7.32 10.04 -0.89
CA PRO A 44 6.73 9.13 0.08
C PRO A 44 5.68 9.77 0.98
N ALA A 45 5.63 11.10 1.04
CA ALA A 45 4.61 11.82 1.81
C ALA A 45 3.28 11.93 1.05
N ARG A 46 3.27 11.65 -0.25
CA ARG A 46 2.09 11.81 -1.10
C ARG A 46 1.38 10.49 -1.32
N HIS A 47 0.60 10.09 -0.34
CA HIS A 47 -0.24 8.90 -0.43
C HIS A 47 -1.44 9.14 -1.34
N LEU A 48 -1.88 8.11 -2.07
CA LEU A 48 -3.07 8.21 -2.91
C LEU A 48 -4.26 8.66 -2.07
N GLY A 49 -4.91 9.74 -2.49
CA GLY A 49 -6.04 10.31 -1.76
C GLY A 49 -5.65 11.30 -0.66
N ASP A 50 -4.39 11.77 -0.58
CA ASP A 50 -3.92 12.67 0.48
C ASP A 50 -4.63 14.03 0.50
N GLY A 51 -5.15 14.49 -0.63
CA GLY A 51 -5.92 15.73 -0.73
C GLY A 51 -7.35 15.63 -0.18
N ARG A 52 -7.81 14.44 0.21
CA ARG A 52 -9.20 14.17 0.61
C ARG A 52 -9.35 13.59 2.01
N ALA A 53 -8.25 13.24 2.65
CA ALA A 53 -8.26 12.54 3.92
C ALA A 53 -6.95 12.76 4.67
N THR A 54 -6.92 12.35 5.93
CA THR A 54 -5.71 12.31 6.73
C THR A 54 -5.10 10.92 6.69
N HIS A 55 -3.78 10.82 6.95
CA HIS A 55 -3.13 9.51 7.10
C HIS A 55 -3.72 8.78 8.30
N GLY A 56 -3.96 7.50 8.16
CA GLY A 56 -4.53 6.69 9.22
C GLY A 56 -4.28 5.19 9.01
N PRO A 57 -4.66 4.36 10.00
CA PRO A 57 -4.54 2.91 9.89
C PRO A 57 -5.50 2.35 8.83
N TYR A 58 -5.18 1.17 8.29
CA TYR A 58 -5.96 0.59 7.19
C TYR A 58 -7.42 0.33 7.55
N ASP A 59 -7.74 0.12 8.82
CA ASP A 59 -9.10 -0.13 9.30
C ASP A 59 -9.88 1.13 9.62
N ALA A 60 -9.28 2.32 9.44
CA ALA A 60 -9.99 3.58 9.59
C ALA A 60 -11.02 3.76 8.47
N THR A 61 -12.08 4.49 8.76
CA THR A 61 -13.12 4.80 7.79
C THR A 61 -12.66 5.84 6.78
N MET A 62 -13.40 5.94 5.67
CA MET A 62 -13.14 6.93 4.63
C MET A 62 -13.06 8.34 5.24
N GLY A 63 -12.07 9.14 4.83
CA GLY A 63 -11.78 10.46 5.37
C GLY A 63 -10.82 10.45 6.55
N ARG A 64 -10.66 9.32 7.24
CA ARG A 64 -9.72 9.15 8.36
C ARG A 64 -8.48 8.35 7.99
N ARG A 65 -8.38 7.94 6.76
CA ARG A 65 -7.18 7.39 6.13
C ARG A 65 -7.14 7.79 4.68
N HIS A 66 -5.95 7.86 4.10
CA HIS A 66 -5.82 7.98 2.64
C HIS A 66 -6.26 6.66 1.97
N ALA A 67 -6.77 6.73 0.76
CA ALA A 67 -7.08 5.52 0.00
C ALA A 67 -5.86 4.61 -0.15
N GLY A 68 -4.68 5.20 -0.25
CA GLY A 68 -3.42 4.46 -0.35
C GLY A 68 -2.82 3.96 0.95
N ASP A 69 -3.47 4.17 2.10
CA ASP A 69 -2.97 3.72 3.41
C ASP A 69 -3.35 2.26 3.63
N LEU A 70 -2.49 1.32 3.25
CA LEU A 70 -2.81 -0.10 3.28
C LEU A 70 -2.37 -0.81 4.56
N GLY A 71 -1.76 -0.09 5.50
CA GLY A 71 -1.28 -0.67 6.76
C GLY A 71 0.11 -1.28 6.62
N ASN A 72 0.27 -2.51 7.08
CA ASN A 72 1.57 -3.15 7.17
C ASN A 72 1.54 -4.58 6.64
N ILE A 73 2.68 -5.04 6.15
CA ILE A 73 2.95 -6.45 5.86
C ILE A 73 4.06 -6.92 6.79
N LYS A 74 3.93 -8.13 7.32
CA LYS A 74 4.93 -8.71 8.23
C LYS A 74 5.79 -9.72 7.51
N GLY A 75 7.12 -9.57 7.62
CA GLY A 75 8.07 -10.60 7.21
C GLY A 75 8.10 -11.73 8.23
N ASP A 76 8.13 -12.98 7.78
CA ASP A 76 8.31 -14.14 8.63
C ASP A 76 9.80 -14.42 8.89
N ASP A 77 10.12 -15.59 9.47
CA ASP A 77 11.49 -15.99 9.74
C ASP A 77 12.30 -16.30 8.48
N ARG A 78 11.64 -16.45 7.34
CA ARG A 78 12.24 -16.60 6.00
C ARG A 78 12.21 -15.32 5.20
N ARG A 79 11.84 -14.20 5.80
CA ARG A 79 11.72 -12.89 5.16
C ARG A 79 10.63 -12.82 4.09
N ARG A 80 9.62 -13.67 4.19
CA ARG A 80 8.46 -13.67 3.30
C ARG A 80 7.26 -13.11 4.02
N GLY A 81 6.46 -12.35 3.31
CA GLY A 81 5.20 -11.83 3.83
C GLY A 81 4.07 -12.02 2.86
N ARG A 82 2.89 -12.24 3.41
CA ARG A 82 1.65 -12.33 2.65
C ARG A 82 0.59 -11.45 3.28
N PHE A 83 -0.18 -10.82 2.42
CA PHE A 83 -1.20 -9.84 2.80
C PHE A 83 -2.40 -10.09 1.90
N ASP A 84 -3.55 -10.36 2.48
CA ASP A 84 -4.77 -10.66 1.74
C ASP A 84 -5.94 -10.00 2.48
N ARG A 85 -6.46 -8.92 1.94
CA ARG A 85 -7.55 -8.15 2.56
C ARG A 85 -8.51 -7.61 1.52
N ILE A 86 -9.76 -7.44 1.94
CA ILE A 86 -10.74 -6.63 1.21
C ILE A 86 -10.74 -5.24 1.82
N ASP A 87 -10.33 -4.25 1.03
CA ASP A 87 -10.19 -2.87 1.44
C ASP A 87 -11.38 -2.06 0.93
N PRO A 88 -12.15 -1.42 1.82
CA PRO A 88 -13.34 -0.68 1.40
C PRO A 88 -13.05 0.72 0.88
N VAL A 89 -11.82 1.22 1.00
CA VAL A 89 -11.47 2.60 0.66
C VAL A 89 -10.73 2.69 -0.66
N VAL A 90 -9.74 1.81 -0.89
CA VAL A 90 -8.98 1.82 -2.15
C VAL A 90 -9.88 1.39 -3.31
N SER A 91 -9.75 2.06 -4.45
CA SER A 91 -10.58 1.83 -5.62
C SER A 91 -9.74 1.65 -6.88
N LEU A 92 -10.30 0.94 -7.86
CA LEU A 92 -9.70 0.76 -9.19
C LEU A 92 -10.33 1.67 -10.24
N ASP A 93 -11.24 2.52 -9.83
CA ASP A 93 -11.88 3.46 -10.75
C ASP A 93 -12.12 4.81 -10.06
N GLY A 94 -12.63 5.76 -10.84
CA GLY A 94 -12.93 7.09 -10.34
C GLY A 94 -11.69 7.96 -10.20
N TYR A 95 -11.87 9.05 -9.45
CA TYR A 95 -10.88 10.13 -9.34
C TYR A 95 -9.61 9.70 -8.61
N VAL A 96 -9.72 8.79 -7.63
CA VAL A 96 -8.59 8.29 -6.83
C VAL A 96 -8.32 6.83 -7.16
N SER A 97 -8.32 6.48 -8.45
CA SER A 97 -8.00 5.12 -8.88
C SER A 97 -6.55 4.75 -8.56
N ALA A 98 -6.36 3.53 -8.06
CA ALA A 98 -5.04 2.96 -7.82
C ALA A 98 -4.33 2.54 -9.12
N ILE A 99 -5.05 2.41 -10.23
CA ILE A 99 -4.45 2.00 -11.51
C ILE A 99 -3.44 3.04 -11.97
N GLY A 100 -2.25 2.59 -12.33
CA GLY A 100 -1.17 3.47 -12.79
C GLY A 100 -0.38 4.13 -11.68
N ARG A 101 -0.67 3.83 -10.43
CA ARG A 101 0.02 4.42 -9.28
C ARG A 101 1.08 3.47 -8.74
N ALA A 102 2.06 4.05 -8.04
CA ALA A 102 3.14 3.29 -7.42
C ALA A 102 2.68 2.72 -6.08
N VAL A 103 2.90 1.42 -5.90
CA VAL A 103 2.79 0.76 -4.61
C VAL A 103 4.19 0.67 -4.01
N VAL A 104 4.34 1.02 -2.74
CA VAL A 104 5.63 1.02 -2.06
C VAL A 104 5.59 0.22 -0.78
N VAL A 105 6.74 -0.35 -0.44
CA VAL A 105 7.00 -1.00 0.85
C VAL A 105 8.04 -0.16 1.56
N ARG A 106 7.79 0.12 2.83
CA ARG A 106 8.64 1.00 3.65
C ARG A 106 9.57 0.17 4.53
N ALA A 107 10.65 0.81 4.98
CA ALA A 107 11.67 0.13 5.80
C ALA A 107 11.15 -0.28 7.18
N SER A 108 10.19 0.44 7.71
CA SER A 108 9.66 0.26 9.06
C SER A 108 8.15 0.23 9.07
N GLN A 109 7.60 -0.09 10.24
CA GLN A 109 6.16 -0.12 10.47
C GLN A 109 5.53 1.27 10.24
N ASP A 110 4.41 1.27 9.54
CA ASP A 110 3.49 2.40 9.52
C ASP A 110 2.64 2.33 10.78
N ASP A 111 2.77 3.33 11.66
CA ASP A 111 2.04 3.37 12.93
C ASP A 111 0.59 3.85 12.77
N GLY A 112 0.17 4.19 11.56
CA GLY A 112 -1.18 4.68 11.26
C GLY A 112 -1.38 6.17 11.54
N TRP A 113 -0.35 6.87 12.00
CA TRP A 113 -0.48 8.29 12.38
C TRP A 113 0.57 9.16 11.68
N ALA A 114 1.63 9.51 12.39
CA ALA A 114 2.65 10.43 11.87
C ALA A 114 3.70 9.73 11.01
N SER A 115 4.02 8.47 11.32
CA SER A 115 5.06 7.72 10.62
C SER A 115 4.46 6.88 9.49
N GLY A 116 4.88 7.15 8.27
CA GLY A 116 4.53 6.33 7.12
C GLY A 116 5.41 5.08 6.96
N GLY A 117 6.36 4.86 7.87
CA GLY A 117 7.25 3.70 7.84
C GLY A 117 8.66 3.99 7.34
N GLY A 118 9.03 5.25 7.19
CA GLY A 118 10.39 5.66 6.81
C GLY A 118 10.70 5.46 5.33
N GLU A 119 11.93 5.04 5.05
CA GLU A 119 12.47 4.91 3.70
C GLU A 119 11.71 3.88 2.84
N VAL A 120 11.59 4.13 1.55
CA VAL A 120 11.03 3.17 0.58
C VAL A 120 12.08 2.12 0.26
N ILE A 121 11.73 0.85 0.44
CA ILE A 121 12.62 -0.28 0.15
C ILE A 121 12.15 -1.14 -1.02
N GLY A 122 10.92 -0.96 -1.46
CA GLY A 122 10.38 -1.66 -2.62
C GLY A 122 9.30 -0.83 -3.30
N CYS A 123 9.20 -0.98 -4.62
CA CYS A 123 8.24 -0.21 -5.42
C CYS A 123 7.85 -0.98 -6.68
N GLY A 124 6.60 -0.83 -7.05
CA GLY A 124 6.08 -1.30 -8.34
C GLY A 124 4.88 -0.45 -8.76
N VAL A 125 4.65 -0.36 -10.05
CA VAL A 125 3.50 0.39 -10.58
C VAL A 125 2.37 -0.58 -10.89
N LEU A 126 1.16 -0.23 -10.43
CA LEU A 126 -0.04 -1.03 -10.67
C LEU A 126 -0.50 -0.82 -12.11
N THR A 127 -0.50 -1.89 -12.89
CA THR A 127 -0.91 -1.86 -14.29
C THR A 127 -2.15 -2.73 -14.49
N PRO A 128 -3.05 -2.36 -15.44
CA PRO A 128 -4.19 -3.21 -15.73
C PRO A 128 -3.73 -4.56 -16.27
N THR A 129 -4.44 -5.63 -15.88
CA THR A 129 -4.28 -6.96 -16.47
C THR A 129 -5.45 -7.25 -17.40
N ARG A 130 -5.18 -8.08 -18.36
CA ARG A 130 -6.19 -8.52 -19.33
C ARG A 130 -6.89 -9.79 -18.87
#